data_bfe647ef17c97a25d8ef715ada3dc4eb
#
_entry.id   bfe647ef17c97a25d8ef715ada3dc4eb
#
_cell.length_a   1.000
_cell.length_b   1.000
_cell.length_c   1.000
_cell.angle_alpha   90.00
_cell.angle_beta   90.00
_cell.angle_gamma   90.00
#
_symmetry.space_group_name_H-M   'P 1'
#
loop_
_entity.id
_entity.type
_entity.pdbx_description
1 polymer ?
#
loop_
_entity_poly.entity_id
_entity_poly.type
_entity_poly.pdbx_seq_one_letter_code
_entity_poly.pdbx_strand_id
1 'polypeptide(L)'
;NTSADLYAAWDIWHGGHFMEATSDGDIVWEHEDIRHHHDAQWLEDGLIYTVAAEHKGKQSDIVRQVNRKNEVVWEWRAWEHLTEKEWPIQECFNDDHWPMINGVKQHGDLVYLSLRTTSGIIAVDKKTKAIVWELKYPLVAQQHCPVITDNGLLCFDNGNIRPGVHHSRIVEYDLRTKELVWSYVDDMPCAFFSPYMGSVQRLWNGNTFICESAFGRLFEVTPEGETVWEYVIPDFAEYPKPLNQFITGEHNSCFKAHRYKK
;
A
#
# COMPACT_ATOMS: atom_id res chain seq x y z
N ASN A 1 -6.19 -11.29 -26.01
CA ASN A 1 -6.65 -11.35 -24.64
C ASN A 1 -7.96 -10.58 -24.57
N THR A 2 -9.04 -11.28 -24.25
CA THR A 2 -10.36 -10.67 -24.13
C THR A 2 -10.54 -10.17 -22.71
N SER A 3 -11.40 -9.18 -22.49
CA SER A 3 -11.74 -8.66 -21.15
C SER A 3 -12.16 -9.77 -20.17
N ALA A 4 -12.69 -10.89 -20.66
CA ALA A 4 -13.05 -12.06 -19.86
C ALA A 4 -11.85 -12.75 -19.21
N ASP A 5 -10.67 -12.76 -19.85
CA ASP A 5 -9.45 -13.35 -19.27
C ASP A 5 -8.86 -12.48 -18.16
N LEU A 6 -9.09 -11.17 -18.25
CA LEU A 6 -8.74 -10.21 -17.20
C LEU A 6 -9.69 -10.36 -16.00
N TYR A 7 -10.99 -10.49 -16.22
CA TYR A 7 -11.95 -10.76 -15.13
C TYR A 7 -11.65 -12.08 -14.41
N ALA A 8 -11.19 -13.11 -15.10
CA ALA A 8 -10.73 -14.34 -14.45
C ALA A 8 -9.46 -14.11 -13.61
N ALA A 9 -8.57 -13.20 -14.02
CA ALA A 9 -7.43 -12.77 -13.19
C ALA A 9 -7.85 -11.98 -11.93
N TRP A 10 -9.05 -11.40 -11.90
CA TRP A 10 -9.59 -10.63 -10.77
C TRP A 10 -10.14 -11.50 -9.66
N ASP A 11 -10.62 -12.70 -9.98
CA ASP A 11 -10.94 -13.72 -9.00
C ASP A 11 -9.72 -14.13 -8.14
N ILE A 12 -8.52 -13.71 -8.53
CA ILE A 12 -7.27 -13.95 -7.81
C ILE A 12 -7.13 -13.07 -6.55
N TRP A 13 -7.72 -11.88 -6.57
CA TRP A 13 -7.62 -10.91 -5.48
C TRP A 13 -8.74 -11.06 -4.45
N HIS A 14 -9.41 -12.20 -4.42
CA HIS A 14 -10.36 -12.53 -3.37
C HIS A 14 -9.58 -12.81 -2.08
N GLY A 15 -9.49 -11.81 -1.30
CA GLY A 15 -9.07 -11.86 0.09
C GLY A 15 -10.10 -11.14 0.91
N GLY A 16 -9.91 -11.00 2.20
CA GLY A 16 -10.73 -10.12 2.98
C GLY A 16 -11.52 -10.76 4.09
N HIS A 17 -10.93 -11.76 4.68
CA HIS A 17 -11.32 -12.18 6.01
C HIS A 17 -10.38 -11.53 7.03
N PHE A 18 -10.94 -10.65 7.83
CA PHE A 18 -10.25 -9.92 8.89
C PHE A 18 -10.64 -10.52 10.23
N MET A 19 -9.64 -10.83 11.04
CA MET A 19 -9.85 -11.43 12.36
C MET A 19 -9.06 -10.68 13.41
N GLU A 20 -9.68 -10.48 14.56
CA GLU A 20 -9.01 -10.12 15.80
C GLU A 20 -9.09 -11.30 16.75
N ALA A 21 -7.93 -11.74 17.23
CA ALA A 21 -7.84 -12.87 18.16
C ALA A 21 -7.11 -12.47 19.44
N THR A 22 -7.43 -13.15 20.53
CA THR A 22 -6.68 -13.07 21.79
C THR A 22 -5.30 -13.74 21.64
N SER A 23 -4.41 -13.56 22.60
CA SER A 23 -3.12 -14.27 22.67
C SER A 23 -3.28 -15.79 22.74
N ASP A 24 -4.42 -16.29 23.19
CA ASP A 24 -4.73 -17.72 23.31
C ASP A 24 -5.35 -18.28 22.00
N GLY A 25 -5.60 -17.41 21.02
CA GLY A 25 -6.12 -17.80 19.71
C GLY A 25 -7.65 -17.73 19.56
N ASP A 26 -8.37 -17.26 20.59
CA ASP A 26 -9.81 -17.09 20.50
C ASP A 26 -10.16 -15.88 19.63
N ILE A 27 -11.01 -16.09 18.62
CA ILE A 27 -11.49 -15.02 17.74
C ILE A 27 -12.51 -14.18 18.50
N VAL A 28 -12.24 -12.87 18.65
CA VAL A 28 -13.11 -11.92 19.38
C VAL A 28 -13.88 -10.99 18.44
N TRP A 29 -13.44 -10.89 17.21
CA TRP A 29 -14.15 -10.16 16.15
C TRP A 29 -13.68 -10.63 14.77
N GLU A 30 -14.62 -10.66 13.82
CA GLU A 30 -14.31 -10.98 12.43
C GLU A 30 -15.18 -10.16 11.47
N HIS A 31 -14.65 -9.91 10.29
CA HIS A 31 -15.33 -9.24 9.18
C HIS A 31 -14.89 -9.86 7.85
N GLU A 32 -15.84 -10.04 6.94
CA GLU A 32 -15.56 -10.55 5.60
C GLU A 32 -16.03 -9.58 4.53
N ASP A 33 -15.14 -9.26 3.60
CA ASP A 33 -15.47 -8.60 2.33
C ASP A 33 -14.62 -9.22 1.22
N ILE A 34 -15.23 -10.12 0.45
CA ILE A 34 -14.56 -10.90 -0.60
C ILE A 34 -13.91 -10.04 -1.69
N ARG A 35 -14.26 -8.75 -1.78
CA ARG A 35 -13.67 -7.80 -2.72
C ARG A 35 -12.56 -6.95 -2.12
N HIS A 36 -12.17 -7.22 -0.87
CA HIS A 36 -11.01 -6.56 -0.28
C HIS A 36 -9.75 -6.86 -1.10
N HIS A 37 -8.91 -5.86 -1.26
CA HIS A 37 -7.58 -6.00 -1.85
C HIS A 37 -6.58 -5.08 -1.14
N HIS A 38 -5.31 -5.41 -1.21
CA HIS A 38 -4.14 -4.65 -0.79
C HIS A 38 -4.07 -4.30 0.69
N ASP A 39 -4.76 -3.28 1.19
CA ASP A 39 -4.43 -2.71 2.49
C ASP A 39 -5.65 -2.45 3.37
N ALA A 40 -5.42 -2.60 4.68
CA ALA A 40 -6.38 -2.33 5.73
C ALA A 40 -5.69 -1.76 6.97
N GLN A 41 -6.43 -0.97 7.73
CA GLN A 41 -5.98 -0.47 9.03
C GLN A 41 -7.04 -0.73 10.09
N TRP A 42 -6.63 -1.33 11.20
CA TRP A 42 -7.41 -1.40 12.42
C TRP A 42 -7.59 -0.02 13.03
N LEU A 43 -8.82 0.27 13.43
CA LEU A 43 -9.22 1.47 14.16
C LEU A 43 -9.77 1.04 15.52
N GLU A 44 -9.90 1.99 16.44
CA GLU A 44 -10.43 1.72 17.77
C GLU A 44 -11.84 1.11 17.71
N ASP A 45 -12.67 1.59 16.79
CA ASP A 45 -14.08 1.21 16.63
C ASP A 45 -14.35 0.28 15.44
N GLY A 46 -13.32 -0.26 14.79
CA GLY A 46 -13.48 -1.17 13.66
C GLY A 46 -12.32 -1.21 12.67
N LEU A 47 -12.60 -1.17 11.38
CA LEU A 47 -11.63 -1.37 10.31
C LEU A 47 -11.88 -0.40 9.15
N ILE A 48 -10.81 0.16 8.57
CA ILE A 48 -10.85 0.86 7.26
C ILE A 48 -9.99 0.08 6.26
N TYR A 49 -10.49 -0.13 5.03
CA TYR A 49 -9.84 -0.99 4.05
C TYR A 49 -10.23 -0.64 2.61
N THR A 50 -9.47 -1.17 1.66
CA THR A 50 -9.69 -0.99 0.21
C THR A 50 -10.56 -2.11 -0.36
N VAL A 51 -11.45 -1.77 -1.28
CA VAL A 51 -12.42 -2.68 -1.91
C VAL A 51 -12.42 -2.48 -3.41
N ALA A 52 -12.32 -3.56 -4.17
CA ALA A 52 -12.46 -3.55 -5.62
C ALA A 52 -13.92 -3.33 -6.03
N ALA A 53 -14.12 -2.48 -7.02
CA ALA A 53 -15.43 -2.21 -7.60
C ALA A 53 -15.31 -2.02 -9.12
N GLU A 54 -16.40 -2.27 -9.83
CA GLU A 54 -16.49 -1.95 -11.25
C GLU A 54 -17.12 -0.58 -11.45
N HIS A 55 -16.53 0.23 -12.32
CA HIS A 55 -17.08 1.50 -12.77
C HIS A 55 -16.86 1.68 -14.27
N LYS A 56 -17.96 1.77 -15.06
CA LYS A 56 -17.93 1.95 -16.53
C LYS A 56 -17.03 0.95 -17.28
N GLY A 57 -17.11 -0.33 -16.87
CA GLY A 57 -16.37 -1.41 -17.52
C GLY A 57 -14.87 -1.49 -17.16
N LYS A 58 -14.43 -0.70 -16.19
CA LYS A 58 -13.07 -0.77 -15.62
C LYS A 58 -13.16 -1.09 -14.14
N GLN A 59 -12.13 -1.67 -13.61
CA GLN A 59 -11.97 -1.77 -12.18
C GLN A 59 -11.61 -0.40 -11.60
N SER A 60 -12.19 -0.14 -10.46
CA SER A 60 -11.89 1.02 -9.65
C SER A 60 -11.98 0.64 -8.17
N ASP A 61 -11.83 1.61 -7.30
CA ASP A 61 -11.65 1.36 -5.89
C ASP A 61 -12.66 2.11 -5.03
N ILE A 62 -13.03 1.46 -3.94
CA ILE A 62 -13.75 2.03 -2.82
C ILE A 62 -12.86 1.91 -1.59
N VAL A 63 -12.85 2.93 -0.75
CA VAL A 63 -12.33 2.83 0.62
C VAL A 63 -13.51 2.77 1.55
N ARG A 64 -13.57 1.74 2.38
CA ARG A 64 -14.70 1.45 3.26
C ARG A 64 -14.27 1.38 4.71
N GLN A 65 -15.07 1.92 5.61
CA GLN A 65 -14.93 1.72 7.04
C GLN A 65 -16.14 0.98 7.58
N VAL A 66 -15.89 -0.04 8.38
CA VAL A 66 -16.91 -0.76 9.15
C VAL A 66 -16.64 -0.59 10.64
N ASN A 67 -17.72 -0.58 11.43
CA ASN A 67 -17.64 -0.61 12.88
C ASN A 67 -17.56 -2.04 13.42
N ARG A 68 -17.45 -2.20 14.75
CA ARG A 68 -17.41 -3.51 15.44
C ARG A 68 -18.70 -4.34 15.30
N LYS A 69 -19.79 -3.79 14.73
CA LYS A 69 -21.01 -4.51 14.39
C LYS A 69 -21.07 -4.94 12.94
N ASN A 70 -19.97 -4.76 12.18
CA ASN A 70 -19.89 -5.00 10.75
C ASN A 70 -20.80 -4.09 9.89
N GLU A 71 -21.20 -2.94 10.44
CA GLU A 71 -21.98 -1.94 9.71
C GLU A 71 -21.04 -0.99 8.98
N VAL A 72 -21.32 -0.70 7.69
CA VAL A 72 -20.58 0.31 6.92
C VAL A 72 -20.92 1.70 7.48
N VAL A 73 -19.93 2.38 8.03
CA VAL A 73 -20.09 3.71 8.66
C VAL A 73 -19.50 4.84 7.80
N TRP A 74 -18.62 4.51 6.87
CA TRP A 74 -18.04 5.48 5.95
C TRP A 74 -17.60 4.78 4.65
N GLU A 75 -17.77 5.47 3.52
CA GLU A 75 -17.33 5.00 2.21
C GLU A 75 -16.90 6.17 1.34
N TRP A 76 -15.82 5.97 0.57
CA TRP A 76 -15.31 6.90 -0.41
C TRP A 76 -15.05 6.15 -1.72
N ARG A 77 -15.60 6.62 -2.82
CA ARG A 77 -15.50 6.00 -4.14
C ARG A 77 -14.58 6.82 -5.02
N ALA A 78 -13.53 6.21 -5.56
CA ALA A 78 -12.51 6.92 -6.33
C ALA A 78 -13.13 7.73 -7.49
N TRP A 79 -14.03 7.16 -8.26
CA TRP A 79 -14.64 7.79 -9.45
C TRP A 79 -15.61 8.96 -9.16
N GLU A 80 -15.99 9.17 -7.92
CA GLU A 80 -16.82 10.32 -7.51
C GLU A 80 -15.97 11.56 -7.23
N HIS A 81 -14.64 11.39 -7.04
CA HIS A 81 -13.74 12.44 -6.57
C HIS A 81 -12.49 12.63 -7.43
N LEU A 82 -12.13 11.65 -8.26
CA LEU A 82 -10.98 11.68 -9.15
C LEU A 82 -11.44 11.60 -10.61
N THR A 83 -10.61 12.13 -11.52
CA THR A 83 -10.80 11.97 -12.97
C THR A 83 -9.53 11.40 -13.61
N GLU A 84 -9.68 10.56 -14.64
CA GLU A 84 -8.54 10.00 -15.38
C GLU A 84 -7.68 11.10 -16.05
N LYS A 85 -8.27 12.26 -16.33
CA LYS A 85 -7.53 13.41 -16.89
C LYS A 85 -6.56 14.03 -15.89
N GLU A 86 -6.94 14.12 -14.62
CA GLU A 86 -6.11 14.70 -13.56
C GLU A 86 -5.17 13.67 -12.94
N TRP A 87 -5.57 12.40 -13.01
CA TRP A 87 -4.87 11.24 -12.49
C TRP A 87 -4.73 10.16 -13.57
N PRO A 88 -3.95 10.40 -14.64
CA PRO A 88 -3.76 9.44 -15.72
C PRO A 88 -3.03 8.20 -15.23
N ILE A 89 -3.41 7.03 -15.74
CA ILE A 89 -2.65 5.80 -15.56
C ILE A 89 -1.27 5.98 -16.20
N GLN A 90 -0.23 5.52 -15.52
CA GLN A 90 1.13 5.54 -16.04
C GLN A 90 1.26 4.53 -17.19
N GLU A 91 2.06 4.86 -18.23
CA GLU A 91 2.17 4.11 -19.48
C GLU A 91 2.62 2.64 -19.32
N CYS A 92 3.21 2.29 -18.17
CA CYS A 92 3.62 0.91 -17.89
C CYS A 92 2.47 -0.02 -17.47
N PHE A 93 1.27 0.49 -17.24
CA PHE A 93 0.10 -0.28 -16.85
C PHE A 93 -0.91 -0.40 -18.00
N ASN A 94 -1.66 -1.51 -17.99
CA ASN A 94 -2.87 -1.63 -18.77
C ASN A 94 -3.95 -0.71 -18.20
N ASP A 95 -4.90 -0.31 -19.04
CA ASP A 95 -5.99 0.60 -18.69
C ASP A 95 -7.21 -0.16 -18.10
N ASP A 96 -6.95 -1.11 -17.20
CA ASP A 96 -7.97 -2.01 -16.65
C ASP A 96 -8.23 -1.80 -15.14
N HIS A 97 -7.32 -1.15 -14.40
CA HIS A 97 -7.53 -0.78 -12.99
C HIS A 97 -7.09 0.65 -12.68
N TRP A 98 -8.07 1.51 -12.39
CA TRP A 98 -7.85 2.91 -12.07
C TRP A 98 -8.61 3.32 -10.79
N PRO A 99 -7.96 4.00 -9.84
CA PRO A 99 -6.54 4.39 -9.76
C PRO A 99 -5.64 3.34 -9.07
N MET A 100 -6.17 2.19 -8.69
CA MET A 100 -5.57 1.12 -7.90
C MET A 100 -5.07 1.62 -6.54
N ILE A 101 -5.99 1.73 -5.58
CA ILE A 101 -5.66 2.15 -4.21
C ILE A 101 -4.98 0.98 -3.49
N ASN A 102 -3.67 1.06 -3.28
CA ASN A 102 -2.85 0.01 -2.68
C ASN A 102 -2.37 0.32 -1.26
N GLY A 103 -2.82 1.41 -0.68
CA GLY A 103 -2.50 1.77 0.70
C GLY A 103 -3.56 2.68 1.29
N VAL A 104 -3.95 2.42 2.54
CA VAL A 104 -4.90 3.22 3.31
C VAL A 104 -4.37 3.49 4.71
N LYS A 105 -4.39 4.76 5.11
CA LYS A 105 -3.98 5.18 6.45
C LYS A 105 -4.87 6.32 6.95
N GLN A 106 -5.68 6.06 7.96
CA GLN A 106 -6.36 7.11 8.69
C GLN A 106 -5.43 7.70 9.75
N HIS A 107 -5.39 9.02 9.80
CA HIS A 107 -4.74 9.78 10.87
C HIS A 107 -5.58 11.02 11.18
N GLY A 108 -6.10 11.09 12.42
CA GLY A 108 -7.08 12.11 12.78
C GLY A 108 -8.33 12.06 11.89
N ASP A 109 -8.71 13.22 11.36
CA ASP A 109 -9.86 13.38 10.46
C ASP A 109 -9.52 13.15 8.98
N LEU A 110 -8.28 12.78 8.65
CA LEU A 110 -7.82 12.54 7.30
C LEU A 110 -7.59 11.06 7.01
N VAL A 111 -7.89 10.65 5.78
CA VAL A 111 -7.56 9.34 5.23
C VAL A 111 -6.57 9.52 4.09
N TYR A 112 -5.36 9.01 4.26
CA TYR A 112 -4.31 9.01 3.24
C TYR A 112 -4.43 7.77 2.39
N LEU A 113 -4.46 7.95 1.08
CA LEU A 113 -4.63 6.89 0.08
C LEU A 113 -3.46 6.90 -0.89
N SER A 114 -2.84 5.74 -1.07
CA SER A 114 -1.80 5.54 -2.08
C SER A 114 -2.43 5.01 -3.36
N LEU A 115 -2.23 5.72 -4.47
CA LEU A 115 -2.80 5.45 -5.79
C LEU A 115 -1.69 4.90 -6.70
N ARG A 116 -1.62 3.59 -6.88
CA ARG A 116 -0.47 2.92 -7.50
C ARG A 116 -0.35 3.20 -9.00
N THR A 117 -1.42 2.96 -9.77
CA THR A 117 -1.35 3.06 -11.24
C THR A 117 -1.21 4.49 -11.74
N THR A 118 -1.56 5.46 -10.91
CA THR A 118 -1.44 6.90 -11.21
C THR A 118 -0.23 7.56 -10.54
N SER A 119 0.49 6.81 -9.70
CA SER A 119 1.67 7.28 -8.95
C SER A 119 1.41 8.53 -8.14
N GLY A 120 0.60 8.39 -7.09
CA GLY A 120 0.34 9.50 -6.18
C GLY A 120 -0.24 9.09 -4.84
N ILE A 121 -0.23 10.05 -3.92
CA ILE A 121 -0.84 9.91 -2.60
C ILE A 121 -1.77 11.09 -2.40
N ILE A 122 -2.97 10.84 -1.90
CA ILE A 122 -3.95 11.88 -1.55
C ILE A 122 -4.33 11.80 -0.08
N ALA A 123 -4.76 12.92 0.50
CA ALA A 123 -5.44 12.96 1.78
C ALA A 123 -6.90 13.40 1.58
N VAL A 124 -7.80 12.60 2.09
CA VAL A 124 -9.26 12.81 2.03
C VAL A 124 -9.75 13.23 3.41
N ASP A 125 -10.44 14.34 3.50
CA ASP A 125 -11.16 14.74 4.72
C ASP A 125 -12.39 13.83 4.92
N LYS A 126 -12.47 13.15 6.05
CA LYS A 126 -13.52 12.17 6.31
C LYS A 126 -14.93 12.74 6.34
N LYS A 127 -15.09 13.98 6.79
CA LYS A 127 -16.38 14.62 6.95
C LYS A 127 -16.94 15.12 5.61
N THR A 128 -16.09 15.76 4.83
CA THR A 128 -16.49 16.37 3.54
C THR A 128 -16.29 15.46 2.35
N LYS A 129 -15.47 14.41 2.51
CA LYS A 129 -14.97 13.51 1.46
C LYS A 129 -14.13 14.23 0.38
N ALA A 130 -13.77 15.48 0.59
CA ALA A 130 -12.95 16.25 -0.31
C ALA A 130 -11.47 15.84 -0.21
N ILE A 131 -10.77 15.87 -1.34
CA ILE A 131 -9.32 15.77 -1.38
C ILE A 131 -8.74 17.10 -0.92
N VAL A 132 -7.97 17.09 0.17
CA VAL A 132 -7.41 18.30 0.79
C VAL A 132 -5.89 18.40 0.64
N TRP A 133 -5.23 17.32 0.22
CA TRP A 133 -3.81 17.27 -0.01
C TRP A 133 -3.48 16.19 -1.04
N GLU A 134 -2.40 16.41 -1.81
CA GLU A 134 -1.92 15.46 -2.82
C GLU A 134 -0.41 15.52 -3.02
N LEU A 135 0.18 14.38 -3.36
CA LEU A 135 1.55 14.23 -3.83
C LEU A 135 1.52 13.37 -5.11
N LYS A 136 2.19 13.78 -6.18
CA LYS A 136 2.11 13.13 -7.49
C LYS A 136 3.49 12.78 -8.05
N TYR A 137 3.51 11.94 -9.08
CA TYR A 137 4.69 11.76 -9.92
C TYR A 137 5.24 13.12 -10.39
N PRO A 138 6.56 13.35 -10.40
CA PRO A 138 7.65 12.39 -10.18
C PRO A 138 8.14 12.27 -8.71
N LEU A 139 7.46 12.91 -7.76
CA LEU A 139 7.86 12.87 -6.33
C LEU A 139 7.78 11.45 -5.77
N VAL A 140 6.80 10.68 -6.20
CA VAL A 140 6.64 9.25 -5.91
C VAL A 140 6.34 8.47 -7.20
N ALA A 141 6.65 7.17 -7.24
CA ALA A 141 6.45 6.32 -8.39
C ALA A 141 6.00 4.91 -7.98
N GLN A 142 4.71 4.60 -8.19
CA GLN A 142 4.07 3.31 -7.87
C GLN A 142 4.18 2.92 -6.38
N GLN A 143 4.21 3.89 -5.51
CA GLN A 143 4.46 3.80 -4.09
C GLN A 143 3.44 2.93 -3.34
N HIS A 144 3.83 2.48 -2.15
CA HIS A 144 3.02 1.73 -1.19
C HIS A 144 3.13 2.31 0.21
N CYS A 145 2.23 1.88 1.09
CA CYS A 145 2.33 2.06 2.55
C CYS A 145 2.54 3.51 2.99
N PRO A 146 1.57 4.42 2.80
CA PRO A 146 1.64 5.76 3.37
C PRO A 146 1.54 5.67 4.90
N VAL A 147 2.46 6.33 5.60
CA VAL A 147 2.55 6.38 7.07
C VAL A 147 2.72 7.83 7.49
N ILE A 148 1.95 8.27 8.48
CA ILE A 148 2.12 9.59 9.06
C ILE A 148 3.05 9.50 10.25
N THR A 149 4.05 10.35 10.25
CA THR A 149 5.06 10.52 11.30
C THR A 149 4.99 11.92 11.87
N ASP A 150 5.77 12.22 12.90
CA ASP A 150 5.89 13.56 13.46
C ASP A 150 6.50 14.56 12.44
N ASN A 151 7.27 14.08 11.47
CA ASN A 151 7.95 14.92 10.47
C ASN A 151 7.16 15.05 9.16
N GLY A 152 6.18 14.18 8.90
CA GLY A 152 5.42 14.26 7.65
C GLY A 152 4.82 12.95 7.19
N LEU A 153 4.80 12.74 5.88
CA LEU A 153 4.33 11.52 5.24
C LEU A 153 5.51 10.68 4.76
N LEU A 154 5.66 9.51 5.36
CA LEU A 154 6.65 8.49 5.01
C LEU A 154 5.99 7.45 4.10
N CYS A 155 6.67 6.99 3.03
CA CYS A 155 6.17 5.91 2.19
C CYS A 155 7.28 5.08 1.54
N PHE A 156 6.93 3.87 1.11
CA PHE A 156 7.76 3.01 0.29
C PHE A 156 7.56 3.40 -1.19
N ASP A 157 8.55 4.03 -1.79
CA ASP A 157 8.52 4.48 -3.17
C ASP A 157 9.21 3.45 -4.08
N ASN A 158 8.40 2.61 -4.76
CA ASN A 158 8.86 1.46 -5.52
C ASN A 158 9.77 1.83 -6.71
N GLY A 159 9.43 2.90 -7.44
CA GLY A 159 10.34 3.49 -8.41
C GLY A 159 10.43 2.83 -9.78
N ASN A 160 9.52 1.92 -10.13
CA ASN A 160 9.58 1.15 -11.39
C ASN A 160 9.62 2.01 -12.66
N ILE A 161 8.99 3.19 -12.62
CA ILE A 161 8.86 4.09 -13.78
C ILE A 161 9.82 5.28 -13.71
N ARG A 162 10.68 5.35 -12.69
CA ARG A 162 11.70 6.41 -12.65
C ARG A 162 12.74 6.20 -13.76
N PRO A 163 13.13 7.26 -14.48
CA PRO A 163 14.23 7.19 -15.42
C PRO A 163 15.53 6.71 -14.78
N GLY A 164 16.32 5.93 -15.50
CA GLY A 164 17.63 5.45 -15.06
C GLY A 164 17.59 4.04 -14.46
N VAL A 165 18.45 3.78 -13.48
CA VAL A 165 18.51 2.47 -12.82
C VAL A 165 17.29 2.27 -11.95
N HIS A 166 16.58 1.15 -12.14
CA HIS A 166 15.43 0.80 -11.32
C HIS A 166 15.87 0.52 -9.88
N HIS A 167 15.26 1.22 -8.93
CA HIS A 167 15.50 1.06 -7.51
C HIS A 167 14.31 1.58 -6.70
N SER A 168 14.11 1.02 -5.54
CA SER A 168 13.20 1.55 -4.53
C SER A 168 13.92 2.56 -3.63
N ARG A 169 13.14 3.37 -2.97
CA ARG A 169 13.62 4.26 -1.91
C ARG A 169 12.54 4.41 -0.86
N ILE A 170 12.93 4.78 0.33
CA ILE A 170 12.00 5.27 1.33
C ILE A 170 12.07 6.79 1.32
N VAL A 171 10.93 7.46 1.32
CA VAL A 171 10.86 8.92 1.26
C VAL A 171 9.91 9.44 2.33
N GLU A 172 10.27 10.56 2.93
CA GLU A 172 9.46 11.29 3.88
C GLU A 172 9.32 12.74 3.42
N TYR A 173 8.07 13.20 3.26
CA TYR A 173 7.75 14.53 2.79
C TYR A 173 7.05 15.32 3.89
N ASP A 174 7.45 16.59 4.09
CA ASP A 174 6.70 17.53 4.92
C ASP A 174 5.28 17.72 4.37
N LEU A 175 4.27 17.57 5.21
CA LEU A 175 2.86 17.64 4.79
C LEU A 175 2.44 19.05 4.34
N ARG A 176 3.09 20.10 4.81
CA ARG A 176 2.75 21.48 4.51
C ARG A 176 3.48 22.01 3.28
N THR A 177 4.79 21.75 3.19
CA THR A 177 5.64 22.28 2.10
C THR A 177 5.76 21.30 0.93
N LYS A 178 5.50 20.01 1.15
CA LYS A 178 5.76 18.92 0.21
C LYS A 178 7.25 18.78 -0.15
N GLU A 179 8.13 19.31 0.67
CA GLU A 179 9.57 19.14 0.53
C GLU A 179 10.00 17.79 1.07
N LEU A 180 11.01 17.18 0.42
CA LEU A 180 11.60 15.94 0.88
C LEU A 180 12.46 16.24 2.14
N VAL A 181 12.06 15.70 3.30
CA VAL A 181 12.75 15.91 4.58
C VAL A 181 13.69 14.78 4.95
N TRP A 182 13.43 13.57 4.44
CA TRP A 182 14.32 12.43 4.63
C TRP A 182 14.14 11.42 3.51
N SER A 183 15.22 10.70 3.17
CA SER A 183 15.14 9.57 2.25
C SER A 183 16.21 8.53 2.56
N TYR A 184 15.91 7.28 2.24
CA TYR A 184 16.85 6.19 2.19
C TYR A 184 16.93 5.62 0.78
N VAL A 185 18.13 5.48 0.27
CA VAL A 185 18.49 4.76 -0.94
C VAL A 185 19.73 3.93 -0.59
N ASP A 186 19.79 2.70 -1.05
CA ASP A 186 20.98 1.86 -0.85
C ASP A 186 22.21 2.47 -1.59
N ASP A 187 23.40 2.32 -1.05
CA ASP A 187 24.64 2.79 -1.67
C ASP A 187 24.83 2.24 -3.09
N MET A 188 24.35 1.02 -3.32
CA MET A 188 24.17 0.43 -4.64
C MET A 188 22.66 0.44 -4.96
N PRO A 189 22.13 1.45 -5.65
CA PRO A 189 20.68 1.64 -5.76
C PRO A 189 19.90 0.41 -6.19
N CYS A 190 20.40 -0.40 -7.12
CA CYS A 190 19.76 -1.64 -7.58
C CYS A 190 19.77 -2.78 -6.54
N ALA A 191 20.52 -2.66 -5.44
CA ALA A 191 20.50 -3.62 -4.34
C ALA A 191 19.27 -3.46 -3.42
N PHE A 192 18.50 -2.39 -3.58
CA PHE A 192 17.23 -2.18 -2.92
C PHE A 192 16.14 -1.91 -3.97
N PHE A 193 15.41 -2.94 -4.36
CA PHE A 193 14.36 -2.82 -5.38
C PHE A 193 13.24 -3.82 -5.18
N SER A 194 12.09 -3.36 -4.70
CA SER A 194 10.84 -4.11 -4.68
C SER A 194 9.90 -3.51 -5.73
N PRO A 195 9.69 -4.13 -6.90
CA PRO A 195 8.89 -3.59 -7.99
C PRO A 195 7.39 -3.53 -7.65
N TYR A 196 6.95 -4.22 -6.63
CA TYR A 196 5.58 -4.27 -6.12
C TYR A 196 5.59 -4.54 -4.63
N MET A 197 4.46 -4.25 -3.95
CA MET A 197 4.35 -4.33 -2.50
C MET A 197 5.41 -3.44 -1.81
N GLY A 198 5.65 -3.63 -0.55
CA GLY A 198 6.59 -2.85 0.24
C GLY A 198 5.94 -2.14 1.40
N SER A 199 6.58 -2.19 2.56
CA SER A 199 6.10 -1.44 3.72
C SER A 199 7.23 -0.79 4.49
N VAL A 200 6.89 0.26 5.22
CA VAL A 200 7.82 1.04 6.01
C VAL A 200 7.17 1.40 7.35
N GLN A 201 7.98 1.47 8.38
CA GLN A 201 7.56 1.90 9.71
C GLN A 201 8.66 2.74 10.36
N ARG A 202 8.33 3.95 10.84
CA ARG A 202 9.20 4.70 11.73
C ARG A 202 9.11 4.07 13.12
N LEU A 203 10.23 3.67 13.68
CA LEU A 203 10.30 3.04 14.98
C LEU A 203 10.44 4.08 16.11
N TRP A 204 10.17 3.63 17.32
CA TRP A 204 10.26 4.45 18.55
C TRP A 204 11.69 4.90 18.92
N ASN A 205 12.73 4.25 18.35
CA ASN A 205 14.14 4.62 18.52
C ASN A 205 14.64 5.59 17.44
N GLY A 206 13.75 6.05 16.53
CA GLY A 206 14.08 6.93 15.42
C GLY A 206 14.50 6.20 14.15
N ASN A 207 14.82 4.90 14.22
CA ASN A 207 15.17 4.10 13.04
C ASN A 207 13.95 3.85 12.15
N THR A 208 14.21 3.40 10.93
CA THR A 208 13.17 3.02 9.97
C THR A 208 13.26 1.54 9.68
N PHE A 209 12.17 0.82 9.96
CA PHE A 209 12.00 -0.58 9.60
C PHE A 209 11.41 -0.68 8.19
N ILE A 210 12.04 -1.46 7.32
CA ILE A 210 11.72 -1.56 5.90
C ILE A 210 11.45 -3.02 5.55
N CYS A 211 10.35 -3.27 4.84
CA CYS A 211 10.04 -4.57 4.24
C CYS A 211 10.23 -4.44 2.73
N GLU A 212 11.33 -5.00 2.20
CA GLU A 212 11.58 -5.19 0.78
C GLU A 212 10.82 -6.43 0.30
N SER A 213 9.54 -6.22 0.06
CA SER A 213 8.52 -7.25 0.01
C SER A 213 8.72 -8.31 -1.06
N ALA A 214 9.14 -7.92 -2.26
CA ALA A 214 9.28 -8.84 -3.39
C ALA A 214 10.34 -9.94 -3.15
N PHE A 215 11.32 -9.64 -2.30
CA PHE A 215 12.47 -10.51 -2.02
C PHE A 215 12.56 -10.95 -0.56
N GLY A 216 11.50 -10.73 0.22
CA GLY A 216 11.41 -11.19 1.60
C GLY A 216 12.52 -10.66 2.53
N ARG A 217 13.13 -9.52 2.20
CA ARG A 217 14.16 -8.89 3.01
C ARG A 217 13.51 -7.87 3.95
N LEU A 218 13.75 -8.04 5.25
CA LEU A 218 13.33 -7.12 6.31
C LEU A 218 14.59 -6.49 6.90
N PHE A 219 14.65 -5.16 6.98
CA PHE A 219 15.83 -4.52 7.53
C PHE A 219 15.49 -3.21 8.25
N GLU A 220 16.41 -2.75 9.08
CA GLU A 220 16.28 -1.52 9.87
C GLU A 220 17.46 -0.61 9.56
N VAL A 221 17.16 0.65 9.25
CA VAL A 221 18.18 1.68 9.01
C VAL A 221 18.09 2.80 10.05
N THR A 222 19.23 3.38 10.39
CA THR A 222 19.29 4.57 11.24
C THR A 222 18.79 5.82 10.50
N PRO A 223 18.58 6.96 11.18
CA PRO A 223 18.28 8.23 10.51
C PRO A 223 19.34 8.64 9.48
N GLU A 224 20.61 8.24 9.68
CA GLU A 224 21.73 8.50 8.79
C GLU A 224 21.80 7.53 7.60
N GLY A 225 20.94 6.49 7.58
CA GLY A 225 20.84 5.50 6.50
C GLY A 225 21.72 4.26 6.70
N GLU A 226 22.33 4.07 7.88
CA GLU A 226 23.10 2.86 8.16
C GLU A 226 22.21 1.67 8.47
N THR A 227 22.41 0.53 7.80
CA THR A 227 21.70 -0.72 8.11
C THR A 227 22.22 -1.31 9.41
N VAL A 228 21.35 -1.43 10.42
CA VAL A 228 21.70 -1.92 11.78
C VAL A 228 21.09 -3.29 12.10
N TRP A 229 20.14 -3.74 11.30
CA TRP A 229 19.53 -5.07 11.44
C TRP A 229 18.99 -5.53 10.09
N GLU A 230 19.10 -6.84 9.84
CA GLU A 230 18.59 -7.46 8.62
C GLU A 230 18.09 -8.87 8.91
N TYR A 231 17.03 -9.28 8.23
CA TYR A 231 16.51 -10.63 8.23
C TYR A 231 15.93 -10.95 6.85
N VAL A 232 16.31 -12.09 6.29
CA VAL A 232 15.74 -12.60 5.06
C VAL A 232 14.82 -13.78 5.41
N ILE A 233 13.58 -13.74 4.94
CA ILE A 233 12.60 -14.80 5.17
C ILE A 233 13.12 -16.10 4.53
N PRO A 234 13.34 -17.17 5.29
CA PRO A 234 13.92 -18.41 4.77
C PRO A 234 12.91 -19.33 4.07
N ASP A 235 11.62 -19.07 4.24
CA ASP A 235 10.56 -19.90 3.72
C ASP A 235 10.18 -19.46 2.30
N PHE A 236 10.31 -20.39 1.36
CA PHE A 236 9.96 -20.17 -0.05
C PHE A 236 8.74 -21.02 -0.39
N ALA A 237 7.82 -20.46 -1.18
CA ALA A 237 6.64 -21.14 -1.68
C ALA A 237 6.23 -20.62 -3.06
N GLU A 238 5.56 -21.45 -3.84
CA GLU A 238 4.87 -20.99 -5.04
C GLU A 238 3.62 -20.18 -4.68
N TYR A 239 3.32 -19.17 -5.48
CA TYR A 239 2.03 -18.50 -5.37
C TYR A 239 0.89 -19.49 -5.65
N PRO A 240 -0.25 -19.37 -4.94
CA PRO A 240 -1.42 -20.19 -5.23
C PRO A 240 -1.97 -19.89 -6.63
N LYS A 241 -2.67 -20.88 -7.20
CA LYS A 241 -3.40 -20.67 -8.46
C LYS A 241 -4.50 -19.62 -8.27
N PRO A 242 -4.71 -18.75 -9.27
CA PRO A 242 -4.07 -18.72 -10.58
C PRO A 242 -2.83 -17.81 -10.66
N LEU A 243 -2.38 -17.16 -9.56
CA LEU A 243 -1.22 -16.25 -9.55
C LEU A 243 0.07 -16.88 -10.06
N ASN A 244 0.31 -18.16 -9.79
CA ASN A 244 1.48 -18.89 -10.25
C ASN A 244 1.59 -19.03 -11.79
N GLN A 245 0.55 -18.65 -12.55
CA GLN A 245 0.63 -18.55 -14.00
C GLN A 245 1.36 -17.28 -14.46
N PHE A 246 1.39 -16.25 -13.61
CA PHE A 246 2.01 -14.96 -13.91
C PHE A 246 3.32 -14.77 -13.16
N ILE A 247 3.40 -15.30 -11.94
CA ILE A 247 4.58 -15.23 -11.08
C ILE A 247 5.01 -16.69 -10.83
N THR A 248 5.97 -17.15 -11.63
CA THR A 248 6.42 -18.55 -11.63
C THR A 248 7.59 -18.76 -10.68
N GLY A 249 7.66 -19.98 -10.12
CA GLY A 249 8.72 -20.39 -9.20
C GLY A 249 8.38 -20.12 -7.74
N GLU A 250 9.33 -20.43 -6.87
CA GLU A 250 9.21 -20.22 -5.42
C GLU A 250 9.67 -18.82 -5.02
N HIS A 251 8.94 -18.19 -4.14
CA HIS A 251 9.15 -16.83 -3.65
C HIS A 251 9.08 -16.80 -2.13
N ASN A 252 9.90 -15.96 -1.51
CA ASN A 252 9.85 -15.65 -0.08
C ASN A 252 9.21 -14.26 0.19
N SER A 253 8.41 -13.78 -0.75
CA SER A 253 7.79 -12.47 -0.68
C SER A 253 6.86 -12.32 0.53
N CYS A 254 6.86 -11.11 1.12
CA CYS A 254 6.03 -10.74 2.26
C CYS A 254 5.36 -9.41 1.97
N PHE A 255 4.03 -9.36 1.96
CA PHE A 255 3.31 -8.13 1.57
C PHE A 255 3.63 -6.94 2.47
N LYS A 256 3.64 -7.15 3.79
CA LYS A 256 3.83 -6.12 4.81
C LYS A 256 4.41 -6.73 6.09
N ALA A 257 5.28 -6.01 6.76
CA ALA A 257 5.82 -6.42 8.05
C ALA A 257 5.73 -5.28 9.08
N HIS A 258 5.57 -5.63 10.34
CA HIS A 258 5.54 -4.70 11.47
C HIS A 258 6.44 -5.17 12.60
N ARG A 259 7.10 -4.22 13.24
CA ARG A 259 7.89 -4.44 14.45
C ARG A 259 7.15 -3.88 15.65
N TYR A 260 6.98 -4.70 16.67
CA TYR A 260 6.30 -4.32 17.91
C TYR A 260 7.32 -4.05 19.01
N LYS A 261 7.02 -3.07 19.86
CA LYS A 261 7.80 -2.83 21.07
C LYS A 261 7.42 -3.92 22.09
N LYS A 262 8.45 -4.56 22.65
CA LYS A 262 8.28 -5.50 23.78
C LYS A 262 7.98 -4.76 25.06
#